data_53a8bfafa30e6fe0f2654bf8241c671b
#
_entry.id   53a8bfafa30e6fe0f2654bf8241c671b
#
_cell.length_a   1.000
_cell.length_b   1.000
_cell.length_c   1.000
_cell.angle_alpha   90.00
_cell.angle_beta   90.00
_cell.angle_gamma   90.00
#
_symmetry.space_group_name_H-M   'P 1'
#
loop_
_entity.id
_entity.type
_entity.pdbx_description
1 polymer ?
#
loop_
_entity_poly.entity_id
_entity_poly.type
_entity_poly.pdbx_seq_one_letter_code
_entity_poly.pdbx_strand_id
1 'polypeptide(L)'
;DGTAIMEFSGKELIKGEPDASSFPSGGLRATAEARGYTAWDPTSYAFVKDDVLCIPTAFCSYTGEALDKKTPLLRSMKAISDQARRVLHLFGKDVDQVSTTVGPEQEYFLIRKEDYEKRLDLVLTGRTLFGSAPSKGQELEEHYFGVIRPVVSEFMKDLDDELWKLGIPAKTKHNEVAPCQHELAPIYDTTNVAI
;
A
#
# COMPACT_ATOMS: atom_id res chain seq x y z
N ASP A 1 6.99 -12.67 6.43
CA ASP A 1 8.39 -12.91 6.36
C ASP A 1 8.76 -13.79 5.19
N GLY A 2 9.14 -13.16 4.08
CA GLY A 2 9.42 -13.85 2.83
C GLY A 2 10.56 -14.89 2.92
N THR A 3 11.46 -14.71 3.84
CA THR A 3 12.55 -15.64 4.11
C THR A 3 12.06 -16.95 4.72
N ALA A 4 11.01 -16.92 5.51
CA ALA A 4 10.48 -18.11 6.15
C ALA A 4 10.07 -19.18 5.15
N ILE A 5 9.55 -18.82 3.99
CA ILE A 5 9.09 -19.80 2.98
C ILE A 5 10.23 -20.57 2.35
N MET A 6 11.36 -19.96 2.15
CA MET A 6 12.53 -20.67 1.61
C MET A 6 13.12 -21.68 2.59
N GLU A 7 12.90 -21.45 3.88
CA GLU A 7 13.37 -22.36 4.94
C GLU A 7 12.38 -23.48 5.23
N PHE A 8 11.12 -23.34 4.85
CA PHE A 8 10.11 -24.40 4.95
C PHE A 8 10.38 -25.60 4.04
N SER A 9 11.33 -25.53 3.17
CA SER A 9 11.78 -26.66 2.37
C SER A 9 12.63 -27.70 3.13
N GLY A 10 12.47 -27.80 4.46
CA GLY A 10 13.02 -28.86 5.27
C GLY A 10 14.22 -28.51 6.15
N LYS A 11 14.48 -27.23 6.38
CA LYS A 11 15.48 -26.81 7.39
C LYS A 11 14.79 -26.53 8.72
N GLU A 12 15.37 -27.00 9.81
CA GLU A 12 14.95 -26.57 11.13
C GLU A 12 15.09 -25.06 11.26
N LEU A 13 14.04 -24.42 11.76
CA LEU A 13 14.10 -23.01 12.15
C LEU A 13 15.20 -22.86 13.20
N ILE A 14 16.10 -21.95 12.99
CA ILE A 14 17.20 -21.68 13.95
C ILE A 14 16.55 -21.20 15.25
N LYS A 15 16.68 -22.04 16.27
CA LYS A 15 16.23 -21.71 17.62
C LYS A 15 17.02 -20.50 18.10
N GLY A 16 16.34 -19.37 18.28
CA GLY A 16 16.91 -18.22 18.97
C GLY A 16 16.89 -16.90 18.23
N GLU A 17 16.51 -16.86 16.96
CA GLU A 17 16.22 -15.62 16.24
C GLU A 17 14.72 -15.55 15.93
N PRO A 18 13.88 -15.13 16.90
CA PRO A 18 12.53 -14.79 16.54
C PRO A 18 12.59 -13.64 15.55
N ASP A 19 11.93 -13.78 14.44
CA ASP A 19 11.70 -12.68 13.54
C ASP A 19 11.14 -11.50 14.34
N ALA A 20 11.89 -10.41 14.36
CA ALA A 20 11.53 -9.21 15.12
C ALA A 20 10.20 -8.60 14.64
N SER A 21 9.76 -8.92 13.42
CA SER A 21 8.47 -8.52 12.88
C SER A 21 7.30 -9.31 13.49
N SER A 22 7.56 -10.53 13.93
CA SER A 22 6.54 -11.44 14.48
C SER A 22 6.40 -11.31 16.00
N PHE A 23 7.39 -10.73 16.68
CA PHE A 23 7.39 -10.60 18.13
C PHE A 23 7.79 -9.19 18.55
N PRO A 24 6.92 -8.46 19.25
CA PRO A 24 7.30 -7.16 19.80
C PRO A 24 8.48 -7.32 20.75
N SER A 25 9.46 -6.46 20.64
CA SER A 25 10.65 -6.41 21.51
C SER A 25 10.20 -6.28 22.97
N GLY A 26 10.58 -7.22 23.81
CA GLY A 26 10.16 -7.27 25.21
C GLY A 26 8.73 -7.74 25.44
N GLY A 27 8.02 -8.17 24.41
CA GLY A 27 6.63 -8.59 24.49
C GLY A 27 6.40 -10.06 24.88
N LEU A 28 5.22 -10.51 24.62
CA LEU A 28 4.65 -11.81 25.01
C LEU A 28 5.30 -13.01 24.29
N ARG A 29 6.55 -13.25 24.53
CA ARG A 29 7.30 -14.35 23.90
C ARG A 29 6.84 -15.75 24.27
N ALA A 30 6.02 -15.88 25.29
CA ALA A 30 5.60 -17.18 25.82
C ALA A 30 4.36 -17.73 25.11
N THR A 31 3.79 -17.07 24.13
CA THR A 31 2.39 -17.28 23.91
C THR A 31 2.01 -18.07 22.69
N ALA A 32 2.80 -18.30 21.72
CA ALA A 32 2.43 -19.25 20.67
C ALA A 32 3.50 -19.37 19.60
N GLU A 33 3.63 -20.54 19.04
CA GLU A 33 4.23 -20.72 17.71
C GLU A 33 3.56 -19.80 16.71
N ALA A 34 4.35 -19.17 15.84
CA ALA A 34 3.80 -18.44 14.72
C ALA A 34 2.94 -19.42 13.89
N ARG A 35 1.64 -19.13 13.81
CA ARG A 35 0.69 -19.98 13.08
C ARG A 35 0.39 -19.47 11.67
N GLY A 36 1.34 -18.76 11.10
CA GLY A 36 1.21 -18.21 9.79
C GLY A 36 2.48 -18.41 8.96
N TYR A 37 2.35 -18.18 7.67
CA TYR A 37 3.46 -18.19 6.73
C TYR A 37 3.27 -17.07 5.71
N THR A 38 4.38 -16.67 5.08
CA THR A 38 4.38 -15.75 3.97
C THR A 38 4.50 -16.52 2.66
N ALA A 39 3.77 -16.09 1.65
CA ALA A 39 3.88 -16.58 0.29
C ALA A 39 4.33 -15.43 -0.62
N TRP A 40 5.24 -15.68 -1.52
CA TRP A 40 5.60 -14.69 -2.51
C TRP A 40 4.39 -14.34 -3.38
N ASP A 41 4.24 -13.07 -3.65
CA ASP A 41 3.26 -12.60 -4.59
C ASP A 41 3.92 -12.44 -5.97
N PRO A 42 3.71 -13.39 -6.90
CA PRO A 42 4.30 -13.32 -8.23
C PRO A 42 3.66 -12.24 -9.12
N THR A 43 2.59 -11.61 -8.65
CA THR A 43 1.88 -10.56 -9.40
C THR A 43 2.44 -9.17 -9.13
N SER A 44 3.31 -9.02 -8.15
CA SER A 44 3.98 -7.76 -7.80
C SER A 44 5.48 -7.88 -8.01
N TYR A 45 6.08 -6.83 -8.56
CA TYR A 45 7.51 -6.81 -8.87
C TYR A 45 8.35 -6.68 -7.60
N ALA A 46 9.47 -7.42 -7.55
CA ALA A 46 10.50 -7.17 -6.56
C ALA A 46 11.22 -5.85 -6.86
N PHE A 47 11.66 -5.15 -5.82
CA PHE A 47 12.35 -3.87 -5.95
C PHE A 47 13.51 -3.76 -4.97
N VAL A 48 14.42 -2.83 -5.21
CA VAL A 48 15.55 -2.55 -4.31
C VAL A 48 15.30 -1.21 -3.62
N LYS A 49 15.41 -1.21 -2.30
CA LYS A 49 15.33 0.00 -1.47
C LYS A 49 16.43 -0.06 -0.42
N ASP A 50 17.21 1.01 -0.32
CA ASP A 50 18.31 1.14 0.66
C ASP A 50 19.26 -0.09 0.65
N ASP A 51 19.66 -0.53 -0.55
CA ASP A 51 20.49 -1.72 -0.81
C ASP A 51 19.87 -3.05 -0.35
N VAL A 52 18.57 -3.07 -0.05
CA VAL A 52 17.82 -4.27 0.34
C VAL A 52 16.91 -4.71 -0.80
N LEU A 53 16.99 -5.97 -1.19
CA LEU A 53 16.02 -6.58 -2.10
C LEU A 53 14.71 -6.85 -1.36
N CYS A 54 13.67 -6.16 -1.78
CA CYS A 54 12.31 -6.32 -1.25
C CYS A 54 11.50 -7.21 -2.20
N ILE A 55 10.95 -8.29 -1.67
CA ILE A 55 10.10 -9.22 -2.42
C ILE A 55 8.68 -9.13 -1.84
N PRO A 56 7.69 -8.70 -2.62
CA PRO A 56 6.30 -8.64 -2.15
C PRO A 56 5.77 -10.00 -1.74
N THR A 57 5.10 -10.05 -0.60
CA THR A 57 4.55 -11.27 -0.02
C THR A 57 3.11 -11.08 0.44
N ALA A 58 2.37 -12.19 0.50
CA ALA A 58 1.09 -12.30 1.16
C ALA A 58 1.27 -13.10 2.46
N PHE A 59 0.51 -12.77 3.51
CA PHE A 59 0.60 -13.42 4.81
C PHE A 59 -0.70 -14.15 5.15
N CYS A 60 -0.60 -15.46 5.38
CA CYS A 60 -1.73 -16.35 5.64
C CYS A 60 -1.47 -17.21 6.87
N SER A 61 -2.55 -17.62 7.55
CA SER A 61 -2.48 -18.68 8.55
C SER A 61 -2.30 -20.05 7.89
N TYR A 62 -1.88 -21.04 8.66
CA TYR A 62 -1.80 -22.44 8.18
C TYR A 62 -3.16 -23.02 7.82
N THR A 63 -4.24 -22.47 8.33
CA THR A 63 -5.61 -22.85 8.00
C THR A 63 -6.19 -22.06 6.82
N GLY A 64 -5.42 -21.12 6.31
CA GLY A 64 -5.75 -20.36 5.09
C GLY A 64 -6.45 -19.04 5.33
N GLU A 65 -6.62 -18.59 6.59
CA GLU A 65 -7.15 -17.25 6.85
C GLU A 65 -6.15 -16.18 6.42
N ALA A 66 -6.67 -15.08 5.88
CA ALA A 66 -5.86 -13.92 5.57
C ALA A 66 -5.40 -13.20 6.84
N LEU A 67 -4.10 -12.96 6.95
CA LEU A 67 -3.50 -12.21 8.06
C LEU A 67 -3.02 -10.81 7.62
N ASP A 68 -3.18 -10.49 6.35
CA ASP A 68 -2.90 -9.18 5.77
C ASP A 68 -4.09 -8.67 4.94
N LYS A 69 -3.94 -7.48 4.35
CA LYS A 69 -4.94 -6.89 3.45
C LYS A 69 -4.79 -7.37 2.00
N LYS A 70 -3.61 -7.81 1.61
CA LYS A 70 -3.32 -8.22 0.22
C LYS A 70 -3.94 -9.58 -0.13
N THR A 71 -3.95 -10.53 0.79
CA THR A 71 -4.53 -11.86 0.57
C THR A 71 -6.01 -11.79 0.17
N PRO A 72 -6.90 -11.04 0.84
CA PRO A 72 -8.27 -10.87 0.38
C PRO A 72 -8.37 -10.26 -1.02
N LEU A 73 -7.52 -9.29 -1.35
CA LEU A 73 -7.49 -8.68 -2.68
C LEU A 73 -7.16 -9.71 -3.75
N LEU A 74 -6.06 -10.44 -3.60
CA LEU A 74 -5.64 -11.47 -4.56
C LEU A 74 -6.70 -12.56 -4.74
N ARG A 75 -7.33 -12.99 -3.66
CA ARG A 75 -8.43 -13.96 -3.70
C ARG A 75 -9.66 -13.40 -4.42
N SER A 76 -9.99 -12.13 -4.20
CA SER A 76 -11.12 -11.48 -4.87
C SER A 76 -10.88 -11.37 -6.38
N MET A 77 -9.67 -11.07 -6.81
CA MET A 77 -9.29 -11.01 -8.23
C MET A 77 -9.47 -12.38 -8.91
N LYS A 78 -9.04 -13.46 -8.23
CA LYS A 78 -9.25 -14.80 -8.73
C LYS A 78 -10.73 -15.16 -8.79
N ALA A 79 -11.47 -14.88 -7.74
CA ALA A 79 -12.89 -15.20 -7.66
C ALA A 79 -13.70 -14.47 -8.73
N ILE A 80 -13.45 -13.17 -8.96
CA ILE A 80 -14.15 -12.42 -10.02
C ILE A 80 -13.80 -12.95 -11.41
N SER A 81 -12.54 -13.29 -11.66
CA SER A 81 -12.11 -13.89 -12.91
C SER A 81 -12.84 -15.21 -13.20
N ASP A 82 -12.89 -16.10 -12.21
CA ASP A 82 -13.56 -17.40 -12.35
C ASP A 82 -15.07 -17.23 -12.65
N GLN A 83 -15.74 -16.31 -11.96
CA GLN A 83 -17.18 -16.08 -12.20
C GLN A 83 -17.44 -15.36 -13.54
N ALA A 84 -16.62 -14.38 -13.89
CA ALA A 84 -16.74 -13.70 -15.19
C ALA A 84 -16.53 -14.67 -16.36
N ARG A 85 -15.59 -15.59 -16.27
CA ARG A 85 -15.38 -16.65 -17.26
C ARG A 85 -16.62 -17.56 -17.41
N ARG A 86 -17.27 -17.93 -16.30
CA ARG A 86 -18.51 -18.70 -16.33
C ARG A 86 -19.61 -17.95 -17.09
N VAL A 87 -19.76 -16.66 -16.86
CA VAL A 87 -20.74 -15.84 -17.58
C VAL A 87 -20.38 -15.75 -19.06
N LEU A 88 -19.13 -15.50 -19.41
CA LEU A 88 -18.67 -15.41 -20.79
C LEU A 88 -18.90 -16.72 -21.56
N HIS A 89 -18.69 -17.85 -20.90
CA HIS A 89 -18.98 -19.17 -21.49
C HIS A 89 -20.43 -19.33 -21.92
N LEU A 90 -21.40 -18.78 -21.16
CA LEU A 90 -22.80 -18.78 -21.53
C LEU A 90 -23.10 -18.01 -22.84
N PHE A 91 -22.22 -17.07 -23.19
CA PHE A 91 -22.26 -16.32 -24.44
C PHE A 91 -21.37 -16.94 -25.53
N GLY A 92 -20.90 -18.17 -25.34
CA GLY A 92 -20.04 -18.89 -26.29
C GLY A 92 -18.63 -18.32 -26.41
N LYS A 93 -18.15 -17.62 -25.38
CA LYS A 93 -16.81 -17.05 -25.32
C LYS A 93 -15.97 -17.80 -24.29
N ASP A 94 -14.92 -18.47 -24.73
CA ASP A 94 -13.92 -19.09 -23.87
C ASP A 94 -12.71 -18.18 -23.77
N VAL A 95 -12.36 -17.82 -22.55
CA VAL A 95 -11.20 -16.98 -22.23
C VAL A 95 -10.43 -17.59 -21.06
N ASP A 96 -9.13 -17.41 -21.05
CA ASP A 96 -8.26 -17.97 -20.01
C ASP A 96 -8.36 -17.20 -18.71
N GLN A 97 -8.53 -15.88 -18.80
CA GLN A 97 -8.58 -14.98 -17.65
C GLN A 97 -9.42 -13.74 -17.93
N VAL A 98 -10.03 -13.21 -16.89
CA VAL A 98 -10.63 -11.88 -16.86
C VAL A 98 -9.90 -11.08 -15.80
N SER A 99 -9.24 -10.01 -16.22
CA SER A 99 -8.51 -9.12 -15.31
C SER A 99 -9.37 -7.93 -14.91
N THR A 100 -9.24 -7.51 -13.66
CA THR A 100 -9.77 -6.25 -13.19
C THR A 100 -8.74 -5.14 -13.37
N THR A 101 -9.20 -3.92 -13.55
CA THR A 101 -8.36 -2.73 -13.60
C THR A 101 -8.76 -1.78 -12.47
N VAL A 102 -7.81 -0.96 -12.02
CA VAL A 102 -8.04 0.02 -10.97
C VAL A 102 -7.11 1.21 -11.14
N GLY A 103 -7.59 2.39 -10.73
CA GLY A 103 -6.79 3.59 -10.57
C GLY A 103 -6.84 4.01 -9.10
N PRO A 104 -5.93 3.54 -8.25
CA PRO A 104 -5.86 3.97 -6.87
C PRO A 104 -5.35 5.41 -6.80
N GLU A 105 -5.80 6.13 -5.79
CA GLU A 105 -5.42 7.50 -5.51
C GLU A 105 -4.87 7.60 -4.11
N GLN A 106 -3.86 8.43 -3.90
CA GLN A 106 -3.32 8.74 -2.60
C GLN A 106 -3.44 10.23 -2.34
N GLU A 107 -4.35 10.59 -1.48
CA GLU A 107 -4.54 11.96 -1.02
C GLU A 107 -3.72 12.25 0.23
N TYR A 108 -3.10 13.42 0.31
CA TYR A 108 -2.22 13.76 1.44
C TYR A 108 -2.18 15.25 1.72
N PHE A 109 -1.80 15.58 2.95
CA PHE A 109 -1.45 16.93 3.39
C PHE A 109 0.06 17.01 3.63
N LEU A 110 0.69 18.03 3.08
CA LEU A 110 2.13 18.26 3.28
C LEU A 110 2.34 19.23 4.46
N ILE A 111 3.04 18.77 5.49
CA ILE A 111 3.32 19.53 6.70
C ILE A 111 4.83 19.62 6.87
N ARG A 112 5.32 20.78 7.28
CA ARG A 112 6.74 20.91 7.64
C ARG A 112 7.04 20.07 8.87
N LYS A 113 8.14 19.32 8.81
CA LYS A 113 8.57 18.47 9.92
C LYS A 113 8.75 19.24 11.22
N GLU A 114 9.36 20.44 11.15
CA GLU A 114 9.55 21.32 12.30
C GLU A 114 8.24 21.76 12.96
N ASP A 115 7.20 21.97 12.18
CA ASP A 115 5.87 22.32 12.69
C ASP A 115 5.16 21.09 13.28
N TYR A 116 5.30 19.94 12.64
CA TYR A 116 4.83 18.67 13.18
C TYR A 116 5.43 18.36 14.55
N GLU A 117 6.75 18.47 14.70
CA GLU A 117 7.46 18.17 15.95
C GLU A 117 7.07 19.08 17.13
N LYS A 118 6.57 20.29 16.85
CA LYS A 118 6.07 21.22 17.87
C LYS A 118 4.61 20.99 18.27
N ARG A 119 3.89 20.18 17.53
CA ARG A 119 2.45 19.96 17.67
C ARG A 119 2.18 18.59 18.28
N LEU A 120 1.93 18.56 19.59
CA LEU A 120 1.65 17.32 20.32
C LEU A 120 0.42 16.59 19.81
N ASP A 121 -0.60 17.29 19.35
CA ASP A 121 -1.77 16.68 18.73
C ASP A 121 -1.41 15.89 17.46
N LEU A 122 -0.57 16.46 16.60
CA LEU A 122 -0.09 15.76 15.40
C LEU A 122 0.81 14.57 15.74
N VAL A 123 1.74 14.75 16.66
CA VAL A 123 2.70 13.71 17.07
C VAL A 123 1.99 12.52 17.74
N LEU A 124 1.04 12.80 18.65
CA LEU A 124 0.41 11.77 19.45
C LEU A 124 -0.81 11.13 18.80
N THR A 125 -1.52 11.85 17.96
CA THR A 125 -2.79 11.37 17.38
C THR A 125 -2.81 11.27 15.85
N GLY A 126 -1.78 11.79 15.17
CA GLY A 126 -1.71 11.82 13.71
C GLY A 126 -2.71 12.77 13.05
N ARG A 127 -3.37 13.65 13.82
CA ARG A 127 -4.34 14.62 13.32
C ARG A 127 -4.34 15.91 14.11
N THR A 128 -4.88 16.97 13.53
CA THR A 128 -5.12 18.23 14.22
C THR A 128 -6.29 18.10 15.19
N LEU A 129 -6.07 18.39 16.46
CA LEU A 129 -7.11 18.50 17.48
C LEU A 129 -7.48 19.95 17.78
N PHE A 130 -6.52 20.86 17.63
CA PHE A 130 -6.64 22.27 17.90
C PHE A 130 -6.25 23.08 16.67
N GLY A 131 -7.00 24.10 16.36
CA GLY A 131 -6.70 25.00 15.24
C GLY A 131 -7.94 25.72 14.75
N SER A 132 -7.73 26.65 13.86
CA SER A 132 -8.81 27.34 13.15
C SER A 132 -9.13 26.63 11.86
N ALA A 133 -10.38 26.62 11.48
CA ALA A 133 -10.77 26.25 10.13
C ALA A 133 -10.14 27.21 9.10
N PRO A 134 -9.83 26.76 7.88
CA PRO A 134 -9.40 27.64 6.82
C PRO A 134 -10.49 28.66 6.51
N SER A 135 -10.11 29.83 5.99
CA SER A 135 -11.03 30.92 5.63
C SER A 135 -11.99 30.52 4.50
N LYS A 136 -11.57 29.61 3.64
CA LYS A 136 -12.37 28.96 2.61
C LYS A 136 -12.36 27.46 2.83
N GLY A 137 -13.52 26.81 2.73
CA GLY A 137 -13.67 25.37 2.78
C GLY A 137 -13.63 24.77 1.36
N GLN A 138 -14.55 23.88 1.08
CA GLN A 138 -14.65 23.16 -0.20
C GLN A 138 -15.67 23.80 -1.18
N GLU A 139 -16.08 25.03 -0.90
CA GLU A 139 -17.07 25.73 -1.70
C GLU A 139 -16.62 25.90 -3.14
N LEU A 140 -17.49 25.56 -4.07
CA LEU A 140 -17.26 25.66 -5.50
C LEU A 140 -16.02 24.94 -6.01
N GLU A 141 -15.42 24.06 -5.20
CA GLU A 141 -14.22 23.28 -5.53
C GLU A 141 -13.01 24.15 -5.92
N GLU A 142 -12.93 25.37 -5.39
CA GLU A 142 -11.93 26.37 -5.74
C GLU A 142 -10.48 25.87 -5.53
N HIS A 143 -10.24 25.08 -4.49
CA HIS A 143 -8.89 24.59 -4.20
C HIS A 143 -8.40 23.58 -5.23
N TYR A 144 -9.29 22.79 -5.82
CA TYR A 144 -8.97 21.83 -6.85
C TYR A 144 -8.32 22.50 -8.07
N PHE A 145 -8.83 23.67 -8.48
CA PHE A 145 -8.33 24.46 -9.59
C PHE A 145 -7.23 25.46 -9.18
N GLY A 146 -6.82 25.44 -7.94
CA GLY A 146 -5.85 26.36 -7.37
C GLY A 146 -4.41 26.09 -7.88
N VAL A 147 -3.54 27.06 -7.66
CA VAL A 147 -2.12 26.94 -7.99
C VAL A 147 -1.42 26.03 -7.00
N ILE A 148 -0.59 25.12 -7.49
CA ILE A 148 0.32 24.34 -6.67
C ILE A 148 1.49 25.24 -6.28
N ARG A 149 1.74 25.39 -4.98
CA ARG A 149 2.85 26.21 -4.45
C ARG A 149 4.20 25.62 -4.87
N PRO A 150 5.22 26.43 -5.15
CA PRO A 150 6.53 25.94 -5.62
C PRO A 150 7.13 24.83 -4.75
N VAL A 151 7.14 25.02 -3.42
CA VAL A 151 7.66 24.01 -2.50
C VAL A 151 6.92 22.67 -2.58
N VAL A 152 5.61 22.70 -2.83
CA VAL A 152 4.80 21.49 -3.00
C VAL A 152 5.10 20.84 -4.35
N SER A 153 5.26 21.65 -5.40
CA SER A 153 5.61 21.16 -6.73
C SER A 153 6.99 20.49 -6.76
N GLU A 154 7.96 21.05 -6.04
CA GLU A 154 9.29 20.45 -5.87
C GLU A 154 9.18 19.11 -5.13
N PHE A 155 8.45 19.08 -4.00
CA PHE A 155 8.20 17.84 -3.28
C PHE A 155 7.54 16.77 -4.19
N MET A 156 6.51 17.15 -4.95
CA MET A 156 5.83 16.22 -5.86
C MET A 156 6.77 15.64 -6.93
N LYS A 157 7.70 16.45 -7.41
CA LYS A 157 8.71 16.00 -8.37
C LYS A 157 9.67 14.99 -7.73
N ASP A 158 10.22 15.34 -6.58
CA ASP A 158 11.15 14.46 -5.87
C ASP A 158 10.48 13.14 -5.46
N LEU A 159 9.21 13.22 -5.03
CA LEU A 159 8.43 12.03 -4.69
C LEU A 159 8.22 11.11 -5.90
N ASP A 160 7.90 11.67 -7.07
CA ASP A 160 7.79 10.87 -8.30
C ASP A 160 9.10 10.15 -8.61
N ASP A 161 10.22 10.87 -8.58
CA ASP A 161 11.53 10.30 -8.89
C ASP A 161 11.86 9.12 -7.95
N GLU A 162 11.52 9.22 -6.67
CA GLU A 162 11.69 8.13 -5.71
C GLU A 162 10.71 6.96 -5.93
N LEU A 163 9.45 7.25 -6.23
CA LEU A 163 8.46 6.21 -6.50
C LEU A 163 8.80 5.41 -7.76
N TRP A 164 9.25 6.09 -8.83
CA TRP A 164 9.66 5.41 -10.05
C TRP A 164 10.88 4.49 -9.83
N LYS A 165 11.82 4.87 -8.98
CA LYS A 165 12.95 3.99 -8.59
C LYS A 165 12.48 2.72 -7.89
N LEU A 166 11.35 2.78 -7.19
CA LEU A 166 10.74 1.64 -6.51
C LEU A 166 9.79 0.83 -7.42
N GLY A 167 9.66 1.22 -8.69
CA GLY A 167 8.75 0.56 -9.63
C GLY A 167 7.29 0.99 -9.48
N ILE A 168 7.02 2.10 -8.79
CA ILE A 168 5.67 2.68 -8.64
C ILE A 168 5.52 3.80 -9.66
N PRO A 169 4.79 3.59 -10.75
CA PRO A 169 4.69 4.56 -11.85
C PRO A 169 3.68 5.66 -11.53
N ALA A 170 3.94 6.46 -10.49
CA ALA A 170 3.13 7.62 -10.15
C ALA A 170 3.21 8.68 -11.26
N LYS A 171 2.10 9.32 -11.58
CA LYS A 171 2.01 10.30 -12.65
C LYS A 171 1.12 11.50 -12.31
N THR A 172 -0.01 11.25 -11.67
CA THR A 172 -0.99 12.30 -11.39
C THR A 172 -0.54 13.15 -10.20
N LYS A 173 -0.53 14.47 -10.41
CA LYS A 173 -0.16 15.46 -9.40
C LYS A 173 -1.07 16.66 -9.51
N HIS A 174 -1.92 16.88 -8.52
CA HIS A 174 -2.79 18.05 -8.47
C HIS A 174 -3.27 18.34 -7.04
N ASN A 175 -3.96 19.47 -6.88
CA ASN A 175 -4.65 19.79 -5.64
C ASN A 175 -5.97 19.03 -5.56
N GLU A 176 -6.36 18.71 -4.33
CA GLU A 176 -7.69 18.20 -4.02
C GLU A 176 -8.67 19.32 -3.62
N VAL A 177 -9.94 18.94 -3.47
CA VAL A 177 -11.01 19.87 -3.09
C VAL A 177 -10.82 20.43 -1.70
N ALA A 178 -10.32 19.63 -0.78
CA ALA A 178 -10.01 20.10 0.57
C ALA A 178 -8.81 21.06 0.58
N PRO A 179 -8.85 22.14 1.36
CA PRO A 179 -7.77 23.10 1.46
C PRO A 179 -6.43 22.44 1.81
N CYS A 180 -5.39 22.73 1.03
CA CYS A 180 -4.03 22.19 1.21
C CYS A 180 -3.91 20.67 1.10
N GLN A 181 -4.88 19.98 0.58
CA GLN A 181 -4.79 18.57 0.22
C GLN A 181 -4.29 18.44 -1.21
N HIS A 182 -3.44 17.44 -1.42
CA HIS A 182 -2.84 17.12 -2.72
C HIS A 182 -3.04 15.65 -3.00
N GLU A 183 -2.92 15.29 -4.28
CA GLU A 183 -3.07 13.92 -4.72
C GLU A 183 -1.88 13.46 -5.54
N LEU A 184 -1.59 12.19 -5.43
CA LEU A 184 -0.82 11.43 -6.41
C LEU A 184 -1.59 10.16 -6.78
N ALA A 185 -1.42 9.72 -8.01
CA ALA A 185 -1.98 8.45 -8.46
C ALA A 185 -0.99 7.74 -9.39
N PRO A 186 -0.83 6.42 -9.26
CA PRO A 186 -0.10 5.63 -10.23
C PRO A 186 -0.86 5.58 -11.57
N ILE A 187 -0.17 5.18 -12.62
CA ILE A 187 -0.78 4.95 -13.91
C ILE A 187 -1.85 3.87 -13.78
N TYR A 188 -3.02 4.12 -14.37
CA TYR A 188 -4.12 3.16 -14.41
C TYR A 188 -3.70 1.87 -15.12
N ASP A 189 -3.85 0.74 -14.45
CA ASP A 189 -3.44 -0.57 -14.96
C ASP A 189 -4.32 -1.70 -14.38
N THR A 190 -3.93 -2.93 -14.63
CA THR A 190 -4.52 -4.09 -13.97
C THR A 190 -4.30 -4.02 -12.45
N THR A 191 -5.25 -4.57 -11.70
CA THR A 191 -5.26 -4.44 -10.24
C THR A 191 -3.96 -4.89 -9.57
N ASN A 192 -3.35 -5.94 -10.06
CA ASN A 192 -2.09 -6.47 -9.52
C ASN A 192 -0.86 -5.58 -9.79
N VAL A 193 -0.93 -4.71 -10.78
CA VAL A 193 0.15 -3.76 -11.13
C VAL A 193 -0.06 -2.42 -10.44
N ALA A 194 -1.33 -1.98 -10.32
CA ALA A 194 -1.67 -0.65 -9.83
C ALA A 194 -1.78 -0.54 -8.30
N ILE A 195 -1.76 -1.66 -7.56
CA ILE A 195 -1.90 -1.69 -6.08
C ILE A 195 -0.66 -2.22 -5.39
#